data_711a70c90efaa1cc9f3f5e46655b2b63
#
_entry.id   711a70c90efaa1cc9f3f5e46655b2b63
#
_cell.length_a   1.000
_cell.length_b   1.000
_cell.length_c   1.000
_cell.angle_alpha   90.00
_cell.angle_beta   90.00
_cell.angle_gamma   90.00
#
_symmetry.space_group_name_H-M   'P 1'
#
loop_
_entity.id
_entity.type
_entity.pdbx_description
1 polymer ?
#
loop_
_entity_poly.entity_id
_entity_poly.type
_entity_poly.pdbx_seq_one_letter_code
_entity_poly.pdbx_strand_id
1 'polypeptide(L)'
;MSKSAVSRNAVRRWGAGTAAVARLLVASDGPLTGVAIASAVGVTQPRASQVLNWLAEHDAVTATPDGYLGEQEKLLDLYRARTRPHLVGPETYWYSTRPLTDQARRLRALATNHTTPIAFSADLAPDLLAPWRHPTVTIAYVNARLPAEDAGLVPAEGRADASLIMRWTDDPGLLSPSPPWSGEVDGLPVVDPCQQWWDLFDLGGEDRAEAADRLRVAILDRSLPRTR
;
A
#
# COMPACT_ATOMS: atom_id res chain seq x y z
N MET A 1 18.71 -41.67 -19.28
CA MET A 1 18.02 -41.16 -18.07
C MET A 1 18.17 -39.64 -18.04
N SER A 2 17.18 -38.96 -18.60
CA SER A 2 17.19 -37.48 -18.70
C SER A 2 16.54 -36.88 -17.46
N LYS A 3 17.32 -36.17 -16.64
CA LYS A 3 16.79 -35.41 -15.53
C LYS A 3 16.17 -34.13 -16.07
N SER A 4 14.85 -34.10 -16.11
CA SER A 4 14.05 -32.91 -16.39
C SER A 4 14.37 -31.82 -15.35
N ALA A 5 15.03 -30.78 -15.79
CA ALA A 5 15.26 -29.59 -15.00
C ALA A 5 13.91 -28.82 -14.93
N VAL A 6 13.13 -29.06 -13.88
CA VAL A 6 11.99 -28.20 -13.54
C VAL A 6 12.57 -26.85 -13.16
N SER A 7 12.55 -25.91 -14.09
CA SER A 7 12.86 -24.51 -13.85
C SER A 7 11.84 -23.96 -12.85
N ARG A 8 12.25 -23.88 -11.59
CA ARG A 8 11.53 -23.12 -10.58
C ARG A 8 11.78 -21.63 -10.84
N ASN A 9 11.00 -21.06 -11.72
CA ASN A 9 10.86 -19.61 -11.79
C ASN A 9 10.10 -19.16 -10.53
N ALA A 10 10.81 -19.16 -9.39
CA ALA A 10 10.31 -18.56 -8.18
C ALA A 10 10.08 -17.08 -8.49
N VAL A 11 8.82 -16.66 -8.51
CA VAL A 11 8.44 -15.27 -8.74
C VAL A 11 9.19 -14.41 -7.73
N ARG A 12 10.25 -13.74 -8.19
CA ARG A 12 11.08 -12.91 -7.30
C ARG A 12 10.21 -11.77 -6.76
N ARG A 13 10.02 -11.74 -5.44
CA ARG A 13 9.25 -10.72 -4.75
C ARG A 13 9.94 -9.35 -4.85
N TRP A 14 9.16 -8.30 -4.91
CA TRP A 14 9.67 -6.94 -4.85
C TRP A 14 10.05 -6.57 -3.42
N GLY A 15 11.17 -5.90 -3.25
CA GLY A 15 11.49 -5.18 -2.01
C GLY A 15 10.82 -3.81 -1.98
N ALA A 16 10.85 -3.15 -0.81
CA ALA A 16 10.21 -1.86 -0.58
C ALA A 16 10.54 -0.80 -1.66
N GLY A 17 11.81 -0.64 -2.02
CA GLY A 17 12.21 0.33 -3.05
C GLY A 17 11.64 0.07 -4.44
N THR A 18 11.49 -1.20 -4.86
CA THR A 18 10.86 -1.54 -6.15
C THR A 18 9.37 -1.26 -6.10
N ALA A 19 8.70 -1.62 -5.01
CA ALA A 19 7.30 -1.34 -4.78
C ALA A 19 7.01 0.18 -4.76
N ALA A 20 7.87 0.96 -4.10
CA ALA A 20 7.78 2.43 -4.06
C ALA A 20 7.91 3.07 -5.45
N VAL A 21 8.86 2.60 -6.29
CA VAL A 21 9.00 3.06 -7.67
C VAL A 21 7.72 2.76 -8.47
N ALA A 22 7.15 1.56 -8.33
CA ALA A 22 5.93 1.20 -9.03
C ALA A 22 4.74 2.08 -8.59
N ARG A 23 4.55 2.31 -7.29
CA ARG A 23 3.51 3.20 -6.76
C ARG A 23 3.65 4.62 -7.31
N LEU A 24 4.88 5.16 -7.30
CA LEU A 24 5.14 6.50 -7.85
C LEU A 24 4.78 6.59 -9.34
N LEU A 25 5.15 5.59 -10.14
CA LEU A 25 4.85 5.59 -11.58
C LEU A 25 3.36 5.42 -11.86
N VAL A 26 2.62 4.65 -11.05
CA VAL A 26 1.14 4.58 -11.14
C VAL A 26 0.52 5.94 -10.82
N ALA A 27 1.05 6.64 -9.83
CA ALA A 27 0.55 7.94 -9.40
C ALA A 27 0.86 9.09 -10.40
N SER A 28 1.94 8.97 -11.18
CA SER A 28 2.43 10.03 -12.04
C SER A 28 1.51 10.32 -13.23
N ASP A 29 1.32 11.60 -13.52
CA ASP A 29 0.54 12.10 -14.68
C ASP A 29 1.36 12.18 -15.98
N GLY A 30 2.67 12.00 -15.90
CA GLY A 30 3.57 12.11 -17.04
C GLY A 30 4.91 11.42 -16.79
N PRO A 31 5.83 11.52 -17.77
CA PRO A 31 7.14 10.90 -17.64
C PRO A 31 7.95 11.52 -16.50
N LEU A 32 8.69 10.69 -15.79
CA LEU A 32 9.60 11.09 -14.71
C LEU A 32 11.03 10.69 -15.06
N THR A 33 11.99 11.59 -14.81
CA THR A 33 13.41 11.24 -14.97
C THR A 33 13.85 10.24 -13.91
N GLY A 34 14.85 9.40 -14.22
CA GLY A 34 15.40 8.43 -13.24
C GLY A 34 15.92 9.10 -11.97
N VAL A 35 16.43 10.33 -12.07
CA VAL A 35 16.89 11.13 -10.92
C VAL A 35 15.70 11.55 -10.06
N ALA A 36 14.60 12.05 -10.67
CA ALA A 36 13.39 12.43 -9.96
C ALA A 36 12.77 11.23 -9.23
N ILE A 37 12.69 10.08 -9.90
CA ILE A 37 12.20 8.83 -9.31
C ILE A 37 13.07 8.43 -8.11
N ALA A 38 14.39 8.38 -8.27
CA ALA A 38 15.32 8.01 -7.20
C ALA A 38 15.16 8.92 -5.97
N SER A 39 15.08 10.24 -6.20
CA SER A 39 14.87 11.23 -5.14
C SER A 39 13.53 11.07 -4.44
N ALA A 40 12.43 10.90 -5.21
CA ALA A 40 11.09 10.82 -4.66
C ALA A 40 10.86 9.59 -3.78
N VAL A 41 11.47 8.44 -4.14
CA VAL A 41 11.32 7.20 -3.37
C VAL A 41 12.45 6.93 -2.38
N GLY A 42 13.44 7.82 -2.29
CA GLY A 42 14.56 7.68 -1.35
C GLY A 42 15.51 6.52 -1.66
N VAL A 43 15.69 6.15 -2.95
CA VAL A 43 16.67 5.13 -3.36
C VAL A 43 17.82 5.75 -4.12
N THR A 44 18.93 5.02 -4.27
CA THR A 44 20.04 5.49 -5.09
C THR A 44 19.69 5.46 -6.59
N GLN A 45 20.25 6.36 -7.37
CA GLN A 45 20.04 6.42 -8.82
C GLN A 45 20.37 5.08 -9.54
N PRO A 46 21.50 4.39 -9.24
CA PRO A 46 21.73 3.06 -9.82
C PRO A 46 20.63 2.06 -9.48
N ARG A 47 20.05 2.11 -8.27
CA ARG A 47 18.94 1.25 -7.88
C ARG A 47 17.67 1.57 -8.65
N ALA A 48 17.33 2.85 -8.80
CA ALA A 48 16.21 3.28 -9.61
C ALA A 48 16.36 2.79 -11.07
N SER A 49 17.54 2.98 -11.67
CA SER A 49 17.83 2.51 -13.04
C SER A 49 17.65 0.99 -13.19
N GLN A 50 18.10 0.19 -12.23
CA GLN A 50 17.90 -1.26 -12.25
C GLN A 50 16.43 -1.63 -12.23
N VAL A 51 15.63 -0.94 -11.40
CA VAL A 51 14.17 -1.18 -11.31
C VAL A 51 13.50 -0.78 -12.61
N LEU A 52 13.81 0.39 -13.16
CA LEU A 52 13.24 0.91 -14.42
C LEU A 52 13.56 -0.01 -15.60
N ASN A 53 14.80 -0.49 -15.72
CA ASN A 53 15.17 -1.43 -16.76
C ASN A 53 14.36 -2.74 -16.64
N TRP A 54 14.24 -3.26 -15.42
CA TRP A 54 13.46 -4.46 -15.18
C TRP A 54 11.97 -4.26 -15.53
N LEU A 55 11.39 -3.10 -15.16
CA LEU A 55 10.00 -2.76 -15.51
C LEU A 55 9.81 -2.60 -17.03
N ALA A 56 10.79 -2.03 -17.72
CA ALA A 56 10.79 -1.91 -19.18
C ALA A 56 10.85 -3.28 -19.87
N GLU A 57 11.66 -4.22 -19.38
CA GLU A 57 11.72 -5.61 -19.87
C GLU A 57 10.37 -6.36 -19.70
N HIS A 58 9.49 -5.85 -18.83
CA HIS A 58 8.15 -6.40 -18.59
C HIS A 58 7.04 -5.52 -19.18
N ASP A 59 7.38 -4.59 -20.08
CA ASP A 59 6.47 -3.62 -20.71
C ASP A 59 5.62 -2.81 -19.72
N ALA A 60 6.07 -2.64 -18.50
CA ALA A 60 5.38 -1.86 -17.47
C ALA A 60 5.83 -0.40 -17.42
N VAL A 61 6.87 -0.05 -18.17
CA VAL A 61 7.41 1.29 -18.31
C VAL A 61 7.90 1.52 -19.72
N THR A 62 7.57 2.67 -20.28
CA THR A 62 8.08 3.12 -21.58
C THR A 62 9.08 4.25 -21.37
N ALA A 63 10.28 4.11 -21.95
CA ALA A 63 11.27 5.18 -22.00
C ALA A 63 10.88 6.21 -23.06
N THR A 64 10.87 7.49 -22.68
CA THR A 64 10.59 8.64 -23.54
C THR A 64 11.74 9.66 -23.49
N PRO A 65 11.80 10.64 -24.40
CA PRO A 65 12.80 11.71 -24.31
C PRO A 65 12.78 12.48 -22.97
N ASP A 66 11.60 12.58 -22.33
CA ASP A 66 11.38 13.33 -21.09
C ASP A 66 11.54 12.46 -19.82
N GLY A 67 11.79 11.16 -19.99
CA GLY A 67 11.96 10.21 -18.87
C GLY A 67 11.19 8.91 -19.08
N TYR A 68 10.67 8.36 -17.98
CA TYR A 68 9.98 7.08 -17.95
C TYR A 68 8.50 7.28 -17.67
N LEU A 69 7.65 6.73 -18.52
CA LEU A 69 6.19 6.72 -18.38
C LEU A 69 5.73 5.34 -17.93
N GLY A 70 4.93 5.28 -16.87
CA GLY A 70 4.39 4.02 -16.35
C GLY A 70 3.16 3.55 -17.13
N GLU A 71 3.13 2.27 -17.47
CA GLU A 71 1.95 1.57 -17.98
C GLU A 71 1.10 1.11 -16.79
N GLN A 72 0.14 1.94 -16.39
CA GLN A 72 -0.54 1.84 -15.09
C GLN A 72 -1.20 0.49 -14.84
N GLU A 73 -1.90 -0.09 -15.82
CA GLU A 73 -2.53 -1.41 -15.66
C GLU A 73 -1.49 -2.50 -15.38
N LYS A 74 -0.44 -2.54 -16.18
CA LYS A 74 0.65 -3.52 -16.00
C LYS A 74 1.40 -3.33 -14.69
N LEU A 75 1.62 -2.09 -14.29
CA LEU A 75 2.24 -1.78 -12.99
C LEU A 75 1.39 -2.28 -11.83
N LEU A 76 0.07 -2.10 -11.87
CA LEU A 76 -0.84 -2.61 -10.85
C LEU A 76 -0.83 -4.14 -10.82
N ASP A 77 -0.91 -4.81 -11.98
CA ASP A 77 -0.89 -6.27 -12.06
C ASP A 77 0.43 -6.86 -11.52
N LEU A 78 1.56 -6.25 -11.87
CA LEU A 78 2.87 -6.62 -11.33
C LEU A 78 2.96 -6.33 -9.83
N TYR A 79 2.43 -5.19 -9.37
CA TYR A 79 2.38 -4.83 -7.96
C TYR A 79 1.64 -5.92 -7.16
N ARG A 80 0.45 -6.30 -7.58
CA ARG A 80 -0.32 -7.37 -6.94
C ARG A 80 0.43 -8.70 -6.93
N ALA A 81 1.02 -9.08 -8.06
CA ALA A 81 1.68 -10.38 -8.20
C ALA A 81 3.00 -10.48 -7.43
N ARG A 82 3.72 -9.37 -7.28
CA ARG A 82 5.12 -9.36 -6.81
C ARG A 82 5.32 -8.70 -5.46
N THR A 83 4.41 -7.80 -5.04
CA THR A 83 4.55 -7.09 -3.78
C THR A 83 4.06 -7.94 -2.61
N ARG A 84 4.78 -7.80 -1.51
CA ARG A 84 4.32 -8.10 -0.16
C ARG A 84 4.79 -6.94 0.70
N PRO A 85 3.96 -6.39 1.59
CA PRO A 85 4.39 -5.34 2.50
C PRO A 85 5.63 -5.77 3.22
N HIS A 86 6.62 -4.88 3.32
CA HIS A 86 7.80 -5.16 4.12
C HIS A 86 7.43 -4.96 5.59
N LEU A 87 7.21 -6.07 6.29
CA LEU A 87 6.86 -6.08 7.72
C LEU A 87 8.11 -6.41 8.54
N VAL A 88 8.32 -5.64 9.60
CA VAL A 88 9.45 -5.80 10.53
C VAL A 88 9.18 -6.87 11.60
N GLY A 89 7.94 -7.35 11.66
CA GLY A 89 7.52 -8.36 12.63
C GLY A 89 6.16 -8.97 12.28
N PRO A 90 5.65 -9.85 13.15
CA PRO A 90 4.34 -10.44 12.94
C PRO A 90 3.23 -9.38 13.03
N GLU A 91 2.14 -9.59 12.30
CA GLU A 91 0.91 -8.84 12.49
C GLU A 91 0.36 -9.07 13.90
N THR A 92 -0.30 -8.06 14.47
CA THR A 92 -1.09 -8.24 15.67
C THR A 92 -2.55 -7.89 15.41
N TYR A 93 -3.43 -8.57 16.13
CA TYR A 93 -4.85 -8.55 15.90
C TYR A 93 -5.54 -7.95 17.10
N TRP A 94 -6.45 -7.00 16.82
CA TRP A 94 -7.13 -6.20 17.82
C TRP A 94 -8.61 -6.11 17.54
N TYR A 95 -9.39 -6.03 18.58
CA TYR A 95 -10.84 -5.94 18.48
C TYR A 95 -11.39 -4.78 19.32
N SER A 96 -12.46 -4.17 18.85
CA SER A 96 -13.29 -3.25 19.62
C SER A 96 -14.72 -3.27 19.05
N THR A 97 -15.69 -3.06 19.91
CA THR A 97 -17.10 -2.91 19.51
C THR A 97 -17.43 -1.52 18.94
N ARG A 98 -16.47 -0.59 18.96
CA ARG A 98 -16.63 0.77 18.43
C ARG A 98 -16.64 0.75 16.88
N PRO A 99 -17.30 1.73 16.23
CA PRO A 99 -17.15 1.95 14.78
C PRO A 99 -15.68 2.03 14.37
N LEU A 100 -15.32 1.50 13.18
CA LEU A 100 -13.93 1.47 12.72
C LEU A 100 -13.28 2.85 12.63
N THR A 101 -14.02 3.87 12.18
CA THR A 101 -13.57 5.26 12.16
C THR A 101 -13.20 5.77 13.54
N ASP A 102 -13.93 5.36 14.58
CA ASP A 102 -13.65 5.74 15.97
C ASP A 102 -12.40 5.04 16.49
N GLN A 103 -12.25 3.75 16.16
CA GLN A 103 -11.02 2.98 16.46
C GLN A 103 -9.80 3.64 15.81
N ALA A 104 -9.90 3.98 14.52
CA ALA A 104 -8.81 4.63 13.78
C ALA A 104 -8.45 6.01 14.33
N ARG A 105 -9.45 6.85 14.67
CA ARG A 105 -9.20 8.17 15.27
C ARG A 105 -8.51 8.07 16.63
N ARG A 106 -8.93 7.13 17.48
CA ARG A 106 -8.29 6.90 18.80
C ARG A 106 -6.87 6.40 18.64
N LEU A 107 -6.64 5.45 17.73
CA LEU A 107 -5.31 4.94 17.49
C LEU A 107 -4.40 6.00 16.85
N ARG A 108 -4.92 6.88 15.97
CA ARG A 108 -4.20 8.04 15.46
C ARG A 108 -3.80 9.00 16.59
N ALA A 109 -4.72 9.32 17.48
CA ALA A 109 -4.42 10.19 18.63
C ALA A 109 -3.31 9.60 19.52
N LEU A 110 -3.39 8.29 19.80
CA LEU A 110 -2.35 7.57 20.52
C LEU A 110 -1.01 7.62 19.78
N ALA A 111 -0.99 7.34 18.48
CA ALA A 111 0.22 7.41 17.66
C ALA A 111 0.85 8.80 17.67
N THR A 112 0.02 9.86 17.63
CA THR A 112 0.49 11.25 17.73
C THR A 112 1.16 11.51 19.07
N ASN A 113 0.57 11.05 20.17
CA ASN A 113 1.16 11.20 21.52
C ASN A 113 2.50 10.47 21.66
N HIS A 114 2.68 9.38 20.94
CA HIS A 114 3.92 8.60 20.88
C HIS A 114 4.88 9.03 19.78
N THR A 115 4.56 10.08 19.03
CA THR A 115 5.36 10.54 17.86
C THR A 115 5.64 9.41 16.87
N THR A 116 4.67 8.50 16.72
CA THR A 116 4.76 7.33 15.83
C THR A 116 3.96 7.60 14.56
N PRO A 117 4.58 7.57 13.38
CA PRO A 117 3.86 7.62 12.12
C PRO A 117 2.87 6.46 12.00
N ILE A 118 1.68 6.76 11.50
CA ILE A 118 0.62 5.78 11.27
C ILE A 118 -0.11 6.09 9.97
N ALA A 119 -0.51 5.04 9.24
CA ALA A 119 -1.40 5.19 8.09
C ALA A 119 -2.36 3.98 8.01
N PHE A 120 -3.60 4.25 7.60
CA PHE A 120 -4.67 3.27 7.56
C PHE A 120 -4.89 2.70 6.16
N SER A 121 -5.37 1.46 6.10
CA SER A 121 -5.64 0.70 4.89
C SER A 121 -6.82 -0.26 5.08
N ALA A 122 -6.96 -1.20 4.20
CA ALA A 122 -8.01 -2.21 4.13
C ALA A 122 -9.41 -1.62 3.93
N ASP A 123 -10.43 -2.13 4.60
CA ASP A 123 -11.81 -1.73 4.33
C ASP A 123 -12.06 -0.23 4.59
N LEU A 124 -11.44 0.32 5.63
CA LEU A 124 -11.69 1.71 6.05
C LEU A 124 -11.18 2.73 5.02
N ALA A 125 -9.94 2.63 4.58
CA ALA A 125 -9.34 3.64 3.72
C ALA A 125 -9.97 3.67 2.30
N PRO A 126 -10.20 2.55 1.61
CA PRO A 126 -10.95 2.52 0.37
C PRO A 126 -12.40 3.01 0.52
N ASP A 127 -13.08 2.72 1.63
CA ASP A 127 -14.44 3.20 1.88
C ASP A 127 -14.49 4.73 2.05
N LEU A 128 -13.47 5.32 2.68
CA LEU A 128 -13.33 6.77 2.75
C LEU A 128 -13.07 7.43 1.38
N LEU A 129 -12.37 6.73 0.47
CA LEU A 129 -12.05 7.24 -0.86
C LEU A 129 -13.19 7.04 -1.86
N ALA A 130 -13.85 5.88 -1.80
CA ALA A 130 -14.92 5.46 -2.71
C ALA A 130 -15.92 4.60 -1.94
N PRO A 131 -16.84 5.21 -1.17
CA PRO A 131 -17.78 4.50 -0.30
C PRO A 131 -18.56 3.44 -1.06
N TRP A 132 -18.54 2.21 -0.57
CA TRP A 132 -19.21 1.10 -1.22
C TRP A 132 -19.95 0.17 -0.26
N ARG A 133 -19.37 -0.09 0.90
CA ARG A 133 -19.90 -1.05 1.88
C ARG A 133 -19.60 -0.61 3.31
N HIS A 134 -20.21 -1.30 4.27
CA HIS A 134 -19.80 -1.13 5.66
C HIS A 134 -18.44 -1.82 5.90
N PRO A 135 -17.39 -1.06 6.24
CA PRO A 135 -16.08 -1.62 6.53
C PRO A 135 -16.16 -2.48 7.80
N THR A 136 -15.47 -3.63 7.80
CA THR A 136 -15.46 -4.58 8.93
C THR A 136 -14.11 -4.70 9.59
N VAL A 137 -13.02 -4.41 8.87
CA VAL A 137 -11.66 -4.44 9.40
C VAL A 137 -10.84 -3.29 8.82
N THR A 138 -9.93 -2.74 9.63
CA THR A 138 -8.91 -1.81 9.15
C THR A 138 -7.52 -2.36 9.41
N ILE A 139 -6.56 -2.02 8.53
CA ILE A 139 -5.14 -2.25 8.76
C ILE A 139 -4.51 -0.92 9.17
N ALA A 140 -3.73 -0.92 10.23
CA ALA A 140 -2.91 0.20 10.65
C ALA A 140 -1.42 -0.13 10.43
N TYR A 141 -0.77 0.58 9.53
CA TYR A 141 0.67 0.53 9.34
C TYR A 141 1.34 1.50 10.30
N VAL A 142 2.35 1.04 11.04
CA VAL A 142 3.11 1.82 12.01
C VAL A 142 4.61 1.44 11.92
N ASN A 143 5.51 2.32 12.35
CA ASN A 143 6.94 2.02 12.42
C ASN A 143 7.45 1.67 13.82
N ALA A 144 6.59 1.75 14.83
CA ALA A 144 6.91 1.41 16.21
C ALA A 144 5.72 0.74 16.90
N ARG A 145 5.98 0.06 18.00
CA ARG A 145 4.91 -0.53 18.81
C ARG A 145 4.09 0.57 19.48
N LEU A 146 2.78 0.38 19.46
CA LEU A 146 1.82 1.22 20.18
C LEU A 146 1.07 0.35 21.18
N PRO A 147 0.83 0.84 22.41
CA PRO A 147 -0.03 0.18 23.40
C PRO A 147 -1.50 0.37 22.99
N ALA A 148 -1.98 -0.51 22.08
CA ALA A 148 -3.30 -0.36 21.46
C ALA A 148 -4.45 -0.44 22.49
N GLU A 149 -4.21 -1.03 23.65
CA GLU A 149 -5.13 -1.06 24.79
C GLU A 149 -5.49 0.36 25.26
N ASP A 150 -4.56 1.30 25.20
CA ASP A 150 -4.79 2.71 25.59
C ASP A 150 -5.73 3.43 24.59
N ALA A 151 -5.87 2.89 23.37
CA ALA A 151 -6.88 3.35 22.41
C ALA A 151 -8.25 2.65 22.60
N GLY A 152 -8.38 1.76 23.58
CA GLY A 152 -9.59 1.00 23.87
C GLY A 152 -9.79 -0.21 22.97
N LEU A 153 -8.69 -0.80 22.49
CA LEU A 153 -8.65 -2.05 21.74
C LEU A 153 -8.27 -3.20 22.68
N VAL A 154 -8.77 -4.39 22.44
CA VAL A 154 -8.37 -5.61 23.14
C VAL A 154 -7.73 -6.58 22.17
N PRO A 155 -6.77 -7.43 22.60
CA PRO A 155 -6.20 -8.45 21.74
C PRO A 155 -7.27 -9.39 21.19
N ALA A 156 -7.21 -9.69 19.89
CA ALA A 156 -8.03 -10.70 19.23
C ALA A 156 -7.21 -11.99 19.02
N GLU A 157 -7.88 -13.14 18.97
CA GLU A 157 -7.21 -14.45 18.82
C GLU A 157 -6.56 -14.59 17.44
N GLY A 158 -7.14 -13.98 16.42
CA GLY A 158 -6.62 -14.03 15.06
C GLY A 158 -7.25 -13.02 14.11
N ARG A 159 -6.88 -13.13 12.85
CA ARG A 159 -7.34 -12.24 11.79
C ARG A 159 -8.86 -12.25 11.63
N ALA A 160 -9.51 -13.40 11.81
CA ALA A 160 -10.95 -13.55 11.64
C ALA A 160 -11.77 -12.78 12.69
N ASP A 161 -11.22 -12.62 13.90
CA ASP A 161 -11.89 -11.96 15.02
C ASP A 161 -11.50 -10.50 15.17
N ALA A 162 -10.58 -10.02 14.32
CA ALA A 162 -10.04 -8.68 14.42
C ALA A 162 -10.93 -7.65 13.72
N SER A 163 -11.15 -6.51 14.37
CA SER A 163 -11.62 -5.27 13.73
C SER A 163 -10.46 -4.35 13.30
N LEU A 164 -9.25 -4.59 13.85
CA LEU A 164 -8.04 -3.86 13.50
C LEU A 164 -6.84 -4.81 13.46
N ILE A 165 -6.07 -4.74 12.36
CA ILE A 165 -4.80 -5.46 12.17
C ILE A 165 -3.69 -4.43 12.20
N MET A 166 -2.71 -4.59 13.09
CA MET A 166 -1.56 -3.71 13.15
C MET A 166 -0.36 -4.36 12.45
N ARG A 167 0.26 -3.64 11.53
CA ARG A 167 1.43 -4.03 10.74
C ARG A 167 2.60 -3.10 11.00
N TRP A 168 3.74 -3.66 11.40
CA TRP A 168 4.97 -2.87 11.54
C TRP A 168 5.74 -2.84 10.24
N THR A 169 6.09 -1.64 9.78
CA THR A 169 6.83 -1.45 8.54
C THR A 169 7.94 -0.42 8.73
N ASP A 170 9.04 -0.61 8.02
CA ASP A 170 10.11 0.37 7.84
C ASP A 170 10.04 1.05 6.46
N ASP A 171 9.00 0.77 5.66
CA ASP A 171 8.76 1.45 4.38
C ASP A 171 8.12 2.84 4.62
N PRO A 172 8.87 3.94 4.50
CA PRO A 172 8.33 5.27 4.73
C PRO A 172 7.24 5.64 3.71
N GLY A 173 7.28 5.06 2.51
CA GLY A 173 6.29 5.29 1.47
C GLY A 173 4.90 4.70 1.77
N LEU A 174 4.80 3.79 2.74
CA LEU A 174 3.51 3.32 3.25
C LEU A 174 2.93 4.27 4.30
N LEU A 175 3.79 4.95 5.05
CA LEU A 175 3.39 5.85 6.14
C LEU A 175 3.16 7.29 5.67
N SER A 176 3.68 7.64 4.49
CA SER A 176 3.51 8.96 3.86
C SER A 176 3.51 8.79 2.34
N PRO A 177 2.35 8.58 1.73
CA PRO A 177 2.25 8.43 0.27
C PRO A 177 2.83 9.65 -0.46
N SER A 178 3.48 9.41 -1.57
CA SER A 178 4.02 10.48 -2.41
C SER A 178 2.89 11.17 -3.21
N PRO A 179 3.00 12.48 -3.45
CA PRO A 179 2.09 13.15 -4.38
C PRO A 179 2.02 12.39 -5.73
N PRO A 180 0.89 12.44 -6.43
CA PRO A 180 -0.26 13.33 -6.23
C PRO A 180 -1.34 12.79 -5.28
N TRP A 181 -1.14 11.60 -4.70
CA TRP A 181 -2.14 11.02 -3.80
C TRP A 181 -2.26 11.82 -2.50
N SER A 182 -3.50 12.03 -2.04
CA SER A 182 -3.72 12.54 -0.70
C SER A 182 -3.32 11.48 0.33
N GLY A 183 -2.43 11.86 1.24
CA GLY A 183 -2.05 11.01 2.38
C GLY A 183 -3.02 11.10 3.56
N GLU A 184 -4.10 11.90 3.44
CA GLU A 184 -5.11 12.07 4.48
C GLU A 184 -6.50 12.18 3.88
N VAL A 185 -7.47 11.44 4.44
CA VAL A 185 -8.89 11.49 4.08
C VAL A 185 -9.69 11.55 5.38
N ASP A 186 -10.62 12.49 5.49
CA ASP A 186 -11.44 12.74 6.69
C ASP A 186 -10.64 12.86 7.99
N GLY A 187 -9.46 13.48 7.89
CA GLY A 187 -8.54 13.63 9.01
C GLY A 187 -7.84 12.34 9.42
N LEU A 188 -7.88 11.27 8.64
CA LEU A 188 -7.15 10.03 8.88
C LEU A 188 -6.03 9.86 7.85
N PRO A 189 -4.78 9.63 8.30
CA PRO A 189 -3.70 9.30 7.38
C PRO A 189 -3.97 7.94 6.75
N VAL A 190 -3.83 7.86 5.42
CA VAL A 190 -4.08 6.65 4.65
C VAL A 190 -2.84 6.25 3.84
N VAL A 191 -2.67 4.95 3.61
CA VAL A 191 -1.62 4.47 2.73
C VAL A 191 -1.93 4.80 1.26
N ASP A 192 -0.94 4.64 0.41
CA ASP A 192 -1.07 4.75 -1.05
C ASP A 192 -2.20 3.85 -1.60
N PRO A 193 -3.01 4.34 -2.56
CA PRO A 193 -4.11 3.57 -3.14
C PRO A 193 -3.70 2.21 -3.72
N CYS A 194 -2.49 2.06 -4.26
CA CYS A 194 -2.01 0.76 -4.75
C CYS A 194 -1.85 -0.23 -3.60
N GLN A 195 -1.39 0.25 -2.43
CA GLN A 195 -1.28 -0.61 -1.25
C GLN A 195 -2.67 -0.93 -0.67
N GLN A 196 -3.59 0.03 -0.63
CA GLN A 196 -4.98 -0.22 -0.22
C GLN A 196 -5.63 -1.30 -1.09
N TRP A 197 -5.45 -1.19 -2.41
CA TRP A 197 -5.91 -2.17 -3.37
C TRP A 197 -5.32 -3.56 -3.13
N TRP A 198 -4.03 -3.64 -2.84
CA TRP A 198 -3.36 -4.89 -2.51
C TRP A 198 -3.89 -5.49 -1.19
N ASP A 199 -4.09 -4.68 -0.16
CA ASP A 199 -4.59 -5.11 1.15
C ASP A 199 -6.00 -5.71 1.07
N LEU A 200 -6.87 -5.19 0.22
CA LEU A 200 -8.19 -5.77 -0.03
C LEU A 200 -8.08 -7.19 -0.56
N PHE A 201 -7.15 -7.47 -1.49
CA PHE A 201 -6.90 -8.82 -1.98
C PHE A 201 -6.28 -9.74 -0.93
N ASP A 202 -5.36 -9.21 -0.11
CA ASP A 202 -4.71 -9.98 0.97
C ASP A 202 -5.71 -10.43 2.04
N LEU A 203 -6.67 -9.58 2.36
CA LEU A 203 -7.75 -9.92 3.29
C LEU A 203 -8.76 -10.91 2.68
N GLY A 204 -8.98 -10.84 1.38
CA GLY A 204 -9.89 -11.73 0.65
C GLY A 204 -11.38 -11.49 0.93
N GLY A 205 -12.21 -12.31 0.28
CA GLY A 205 -13.67 -12.22 0.34
C GLY A 205 -14.26 -11.54 -0.90
N GLU A 206 -15.48 -11.95 -1.29
CA GLU A 206 -16.15 -11.46 -2.51
C GLU A 206 -16.38 -9.93 -2.48
N ASP A 207 -16.87 -9.42 -1.37
CA ASP A 207 -17.09 -7.98 -1.21
C ASP A 207 -15.80 -7.15 -1.35
N ARG A 208 -14.67 -7.67 -0.81
CA ARG A 208 -13.38 -6.98 -0.95
C ARG A 208 -12.82 -7.07 -2.36
N ALA A 209 -13.11 -8.14 -3.08
CA ALA A 209 -12.76 -8.23 -4.49
C ALA A 209 -13.50 -7.15 -5.30
N GLU A 210 -14.79 -6.95 -5.06
CA GLU A 210 -15.56 -5.89 -5.72
C GLU A 210 -15.07 -4.48 -5.33
N ALA A 211 -14.78 -4.25 -4.05
CA ALA A 211 -14.17 -2.99 -3.59
C ALA A 211 -12.80 -2.75 -4.25
N ALA A 212 -11.99 -3.79 -4.40
CA ALA A 212 -10.70 -3.72 -5.08
C ALA A 212 -10.86 -3.38 -6.57
N ASP A 213 -11.83 -3.97 -7.27
CA ASP A 213 -12.09 -3.66 -8.68
C ASP A 213 -12.51 -2.19 -8.85
N ARG A 214 -13.37 -1.67 -7.97
CA ARG A 214 -13.75 -0.24 -7.97
C ARG A 214 -12.56 0.68 -7.69
N LEU A 215 -11.75 0.34 -6.70
CA LEU A 215 -10.55 1.11 -6.38
C LEU A 215 -9.55 1.09 -7.54
N ARG A 216 -9.41 -0.06 -8.24
CA ARG A 216 -8.57 -0.17 -9.44
C ARG A 216 -9.05 0.78 -10.54
N VAL A 217 -10.35 0.80 -10.81
CA VAL A 217 -10.94 1.73 -11.79
C VAL A 217 -10.66 3.18 -11.38
N ALA A 218 -10.88 3.55 -10.13
CA ALA A 218 -10.64 4.90 -9.63
C ALA A 218 -9.16 5.31 -9.69
N ILE A 219 -8.21 4.37 -9.50
CA ILE A 219 -6.78 4.61 -9.70
C ILE A 219 -6.50 4.91 -11.19
N LEU A 220 -6.99 4.07 -12.10
CA LEU A 220 -6.74 4.19 -13.54
C LEU A 220 -7.40 5.44 -14.14
N ASP A 221 -8.62 5.76 -13.73
CA ASP A 221 -9.37 6.95 -14.16
C ASP A 221 -8.89 8.23 -13.47
N ARG A 222 -7.95 8.11 -12.51
CA ARG A 222 -7.41 9.25 -11.75
C ARG A 222 -8.49 10.05 -11.00
N SER A 223 -9.58 9.40 -10.62
CA SER A 223 -10.72 10.02 -9.94
C SER A 223 -10.55 10.14 -8.43
N LEU A 224 -9.49 9.52 -7.86
CA LEU A 224 -9.21 9.59 -6.42
C LEU A 224 -8.77 10.99 -5.97
N PRO A 225 -9.04 11.36 -4.70
CA PRO A 225 -8.58 12.61 -4.12
C PRO A 225 -7.07 12.78 -4.24
N ARG A 226 -6.64 13.96 -4.70
CA ARG A 226 -5.24 14.32 -4.89
C ARG A 226 -4.89 15.51 -4.04
N THR A 227 -3.65 15.58 -3.56
CA THR A 227 -3.09 16.81 -3.00
C THR A 227 -3.05 17.90 -4.08
N ARG A 228 -3.50 19.09 -3.74
CA ARG A 228 -3.40 20.28 -4.59
C ARG A 228 -2.01 20.88 -4.53
#